data_7044dbbcfaf82c217a97c1c219ce3c0b
#
_entry.id   7044dbbcfaf82c217a97c1c219ce3c0b
#
_cell.length_a   1.000
_cell.length_b   1.000
_cell.length_c   1.000
_cell.angle_alpha   90.00
_cell.angle_beta   90.00
_cell.angle_gamma   90.00
#
_symmetry.space_group_name_H-M   'P 1'
#
loop_
_entity.id
_entity.type
_entity.pdbx_description
1 polymer ?
#
loop_
_entity_poly.entity_id
_entity_poly.type
_entity_poly.pdbx_seq_one_letter_code
_entity_poly.pdbx_strand_id
1 'polypeptide(L)'
;MLYGKMNLGLLVSAAIFSAACSGGSKKTAMGTYAYDRAFFAERGIETLELTSEDGASRVLVIPAYQGRVMTSSAAGDTGDSYGWINYKFIEKGELNPQFNPVGGEERFWIGPEGGPNSFYFKKGDEQVYANWKVPAAIDTDTYDIRSQSGSSVCFTREFALRSASDRVFRIGVERTIELVDRDGAEQTLGAEIPGDVKFVAYRTNNVITNRGDESWTRDSGMPS
;
A
#
# COMPACT_ATOMS: atom_id res chain seq x y z
N MET A 1 -32.24 58.31 -51.66
CA MET A 1 -31.87 57.07 -52.32
C MET A 1 -30.75 56.45 -51.49
N LEU A 2 -31.06 55.35 -50.79
CA LEU A 2 -30.08 54.31 -50.41
C LEU A 2 -30.83 53.27 -49.59
N TYR A 3 -30.97 52.14 -50.19
CA TYR A 3 -31.61 50.94 -49.65
C TYR A 3 -30.77 50.31 -48.56
N GLY A 4 -31.32 50.12 -47.36
CA GLY A 4 -30.75 49.30 -46.30
C GLY A 4 -31.36 47.90 -46.36
N LYS A 5 -30.52 46.88 -46.56
CA LYS A 5 -30.90 45.46 -46.54
C LYS A 5 -31.00 45.00 -45.08
N MET A 6 -32.17 44.55 -44.72
CA MET A 6 -32.42 43.79 -43.48
C MET A 6 -31.93 42.33 -43.64
N ASN A 7 -30.93 41.96 -42.87
CA ASN A 7 -30.54 40.53 -42.73
C ASN A 7 -31.31 39.90 -41.57
N LEU A 8 -32.15 38.95 -41.92
CA LEU A 8 -32.91 38.12 -40.99
C LEU A 8 -32.00 37.00 -40.50
N GLY A 9 -31.48 37.11 -39.27
CA GLY A 9 -30.67 36.07 -38.63
C GLY A 9 -31.54 34.98 -38.06
N LEU A 10 -31.38 33.79 -38.63
CA LEU A 10 -32.03 32.54 -38.17
C LEU A 10 -31.35 32.07 -36.91
N LEU A 11 -32.00 32.19 -35.72
CA LEU A 11 -31.57 31.60 -34.46
C LEU A 11 -31.93 30.11 -34.45
N VAL A 12 -30.94 29.27 -34.66
CA VAL A 12 -31.05 27.80 -34.43
C VAL A 12 -30.75 27.54 -32.96
N SER A 13 -31.81 27.31 -32.18
CA SER A 13 -31.69 26.84 -30.79
C SER A 13 -31.33 25.36 -30.80
N ALA A 14 -30.04 25.05 -30.50
CA ALA A 14 -29.61 23.69 -30.23
C ALA A 14 -30.06 23.29 -28.81
N ALA A 15 -31.07 22.45 -28.70
CA ALA A 15 -31.44 21.82 -27.44
C ALA A 15 -30.37 20.75 -27.10
N ILE A 16 -29.51 21.04 -26.12
CA ILE A 16 -28.57 20.05 -25.55
C ILE A 16 -29.42 19.15 -24.63
N PHE A 17 -29.73 17.95 -25.09
CA PHE A 17 -30.23 16.87 -24.22
C PHE A 17 -29.06 16.37 -23.38
N SER A 18 -28.98 16.81 -22.15
CA SER A 18 -28.13 16.18 -21.14
C SER A 18 -28.78 14.88 -20.73
N ALA A 19 -28.35 13.77 -21.33
CA ALA A 19 -28.66 12.44 -20.83
C ALA A 19 -27.92 12.28 -19.46
N ALA A 20 -28.66 12.53 -18.39
CA ALA A 20 -28.22 12.15 -17.06
C ALA A 20 -28.26 10.62 -16.99
N CYS A 21 -27.12 9.97 -17.21
CA CYS A 21 -26.93 8.58 -16.84
C CYS A 21 -26.99 8.51 -15.31
N SER A 22 -28.16 8.25 -14.74
CA SER A 22 -28.31 7.80 -13.37
C SER A 22 -27.83 6.35 -13.27
N GLY A 23 -26.52 6.14 -13.38
CA GLY A 23 -25.89 4.90 -12.98
C GLY A 23 -25.98 4.78 -11.48
N GLY A 24 -27.02 4.12 -10.98
CA GLY A 24 -27.06 3.71 -9.58
C GLY A 24 -25.84 2.85 -9.30
N SER A 25 -24.85 3.40 -8.60
CA SER A 25 -23.70 2.65 -8.10
C SER A 25 -24.25 1.53 -7.23
N LYS A 26 -24.22 0.29 -7.74
CA LYS A 26 -24.45 -0.88 -6.89
C LYS A 26 -23.43 -0.81 -5.77
N LYS A 27 -23.89 -0.62 -4.53
CA LYS A 27 -23.00 -0.70 -3.36
C LYS A 27 -22.24 -2.03 -3.44
N THR A 28 -20.93 -1.95 -3.56
CA THR A 28 -20.06 -3.13 -3.51
C THR A 28 -20.26 -3.82 -2.18
N ALA A 29 -20.36 -5.14 -2.19
CA ALA A 29 -20.58 -5.91 -0.98
C ALA A 29 -19.34 -5.84 -0.08
N MET A 30 -19.53 -5.62 1.21
CA MET A 30 -18.47 -5.68 2.21
C MET A 30 -17.82 -7.07 2.16
N GLY A 31 -16.47 -7.12 2.28
CA GLY A 31 -15.69 -8.34 2.18
C GLY A 31 -15.26 -8.69 0.75
N THR A 32 -15.57 -7.84 -0.25
CA THR A 32 -15.05 -7.99 -1.61
C THR A 32 -13.85 -7.06 -1.83
N TYR A 33 -12.97 -7.43 -2.75
CA TYR A 33 -11.82 -6.61 -3.15
C TYR A 33 -12.23 -5.20 -3.61
N ALA A 34 -13.30 -5.10 -4.41
CA ALA A 34 -13.80 -3.81 -4.87
C ALA A 34 -14.32 -2.93 -3.73
N TYR A 35 -14.87 -3.52 -2.67
CA TYR A 35 -15.29 -2.77 -1.48
C TYR A 35 -14.08 -2.12 -0.80
N ASP A 36 -13.02 -2.87 -0.59
CA ASP A 36 -11.81 -2.38 0.07
C ASP A 36 -11.11 -1.30 -0.75
N ARG A 37 -10.99 -1.52 -2.06
CA ARG A 37 -10.44 -0.51 -2.98
C ARG A 37 -11.27 0.78 -2.93
N ALA A 38 -12.60 0.68 -2.97
CA ALA A 38 -13.49 1.84 -2.89
C ALA A 38 -13.38 2.55 -1.54
N PHE A 39 -13.24 1.80 -0.44
CA PHE A 39 -13.04 2.36 0.89
C PHE A 39 -11.83 3.30 0.98
N PHE A 40 -10.70 2.92 0.42
CA PHE A 40 -9.51 3.76 0.39
C PHE A 40 -9.68 4.96 -0.56
N ALA A 41 -10.24 4.75 -1.75
CA ALA A 41 -10.46 5.80 -2.74
C ALA A 41 -11.40 6.92 -2.20
N GLU A 42 -12.48 6.55 -1.51
CA GLU A 42 -13.43 7.50 -0.88
C GLU A 42 -12.76 8.39 0.19
N ARG A 43 -11.64 7.95 0.75
CA ARG A 43 -10.85 8.68 1.76
C ARG A 43 -9.64 9.40 1.19
N GLY A 44 -9.50 9.42 -0.14
CA GLY A 44 -8.36 10.05 -0.81
C GLY A 44 -7.03 9.37 -0.53
N ILE A 45 -7.05 8.10 -0.09
CA ILE A 45 -5.83 7.31 0.13
C ILE A 45 -5.43 6.69 -1.21
N GLU A 46 -4.25 7.06 -1.70
CA GLU A 46 -3.70 6.53 -2.93
C GLU A 46 -3.45 5.02 -2.82
N THR A 47 -3.94 4.28 -3.81
CA THR A 47 -3.74 2.84 -3.92
C THR A 47 -3.08 2.49 -5.25
N LEU A 48 -2.23 1.47 -5.23
CA LEU A 48 -1.68 0.82 -6.42
C LEU A 48 -2.27 -0.58 -6.52
N GLU A 49 -2.68 -0.94 -7.72
CA GLU A 49 -3.24 -2.26 -8.00
C GLU A 49 -2.27 -3.04 -8.89
N LEU A 50 -1.86 -4.22 -8.43
CA LEU A 50 -1.17 -5.20 -9.25
C LEU A 50 -2.20 -6.22 -9.72
N THR A 51 -2.19 -6.54 -11.03
CA THR A 51 -3.24 -7.36 -11.63
C THR A 51 -2.62 -8.36 -12.60
N SER A 52 -3.06 -9.63 -12.52
CA SER A 52 -2.72 -10.65 -13.52
C SER A 52 -3.32 -10.33 -14.89
N GLU A 53 -2.77 -10.91 -15.95
CA GLU A 53 -3.24 -10.66 -17.32
C GLU A 53 -4.73 -10.98 -17.52
N ASP A 54 -5.23 -12.02 -16.86
CA ASP A 54 -6.64 -12.41 -16.89
C ASP A 54 -7.53 -11.57 -15.94
N GLY A 55 -6.93 -10.69 -15.13
CA GLY A 55 -7.61 -9.86 -14.17
C GLY A 55 -8.14 -10.57 -12.93
N ALA A 56 -7.87 -11.86 -12.77
CA ALA A 56 -8.39 -12.67 -11.65
C ALA A 56 -7.60 -12.44 -10.36
N SER A 57 -6.26 -12.49 -10.43
CA SER A 57 -5.40 -12.21 -9.28
C SER A 57 -5.17 -10.72 -9.15
N ARG A 58 -5.45 -10.17 -7.97
CA ARG A 58 -5.28 -8.74 -7.66
C ARG A 58 -4.63 -8.54 -6.32
N VAL A 59 -3.78 -7.52 -6.22
CA VAL A 59 -3.10 -7.12 -4.98
C VAL A 59 -3.20 -5.61 -4.85
N LEU A 60 -3.69 -5.13 -3.71
CA LEU A 60 -3.84 -3.72 -3.39
C LEU A 60 -2.71 -3.27 -2.47
N VAL A 61 -1.92 -2.32 -2.93
CA VAL A 61 -0.74 -1.79 -2.23
C VAL A 61 -0.93 -0.31 -1.93
N ILE A 62 -0.52 0.13 -0.74
CA ILE A 62 -0.65 1.54 -0.32
C ILE A 62 0.72 2.13 -0.02
N PRO A 63 1.19 3.11 -0.84
CA PRO A 63 2.46 3.81 -0.64
C PRO A 63 2.55 4.50 0.73
N ALA A 64 1.46 5.17 1.15
CA ALA A 64 1.36 5.87 2.43
C ALA A 64 1.50 4.95 3.66
N TYR A 65 1.39 3.65 3.48
CA TYR A 65 1.58 2.64 4.52
C TYR A 65 2.84 1.80 4.28
N GLN A 66 3.92 2.45 3.83
CA GLN A 66 5.24 1.85 3.54
C GLN A 66 5.20 0.78 2.44
N GLY A 67 4.38 0.98 1.40
CA GLY A 67 4.18 -0.03 0.37
C GLY A 67 3.56 -1.32 0.93
N ARG A 68 2.67 -1.20 1.91
CA ARG A 68 1.97 -2.33 2.53
C ARG A 68 1.00 -2.97 1.57
N VAL A 69 0.98 -4.30 1.50
CA VAL A 69 -0.09 -5.05 0.88
C VAL A 69 -1.29 -5.03 1.82
N MET A 70 -2.35 -4.35 1.42
CA MET A 70 -3.55 -4.21 2.25
C MET A 70 -4.49 -5.38 2.08
N THR A 71 -4.70 -5.81 0.83
CA THR A 71 -5.54 -6.96 0.52
C THR A 71 -5.20 -7.54 -0.84
N SER A 72 -5.60 -8.77 -1.05
CA SER A 72 -5.54 -9.45 -2.34
C SER A 72 -6.85 -10.19 -2.64
N SER A 73 -7.02 -10.61 -3.88
CA SER A 73 -8.15 -11.43 -4.32
C SER A 73 -7.73 -12.39 -5.42
N ALA A 74 -8.30 -13.57 -5.45
CA ALA A 74 -8.12 -14.58 -6.49
C ALA A 74 -9.27 -14.62 -7.50
N ALA A 75 -10.22 -13.67 -7.47
CA ALA A 75 -11.40 -13.68 -8.31
C ALA A 75 -11.82 -12.26 -8.78
N GLY A 76 -10.84 -11.40 -9.00
CA GLY A 76 -11.07 -10.03 -9.47
C GLY A 76 -11.81 -9.15 -8.47
N ASP A 77 -12.48 -8.11 -8.98
CA ASP A 77 -13.17 -7.09 -8.19
C ASP A 77 -14.26 -7.66 -7.27
N THR A 78 -14.99 -8.65 -7.72
CA THR A 78 -16.11 -9.25 -6.97
C THR A 78 -15.68 -10.43 -6.11
N GLY A 79 -14.41 -10.80 -6.18
CA GLY A 79 -13.84 -11.86 -5.34
C GLY A 79 -13.69 -11.44 -3.89
N ASP A 80 -13.53 -12.43 -3.03
CA ASP A 80 -13.28 -12.20 -1.62
C ASP A 80 -11.99 -11.38 -1.43
N SER A 81 -12.03 -10.48 -0.46
CA SER A 81 -10.88 -9.73 0.02
C SER A 81 -10.22 -10.51 1.14
N TYR A 82 -8.94 -10.85 0.98
CA TYR A 82 -8.23 -11.72 1.95
C TYR A 82 -7.56 -10.94 3.07
N GLY A 83 -7.37 -9.63 2.89
CA GLY A 83 -6.74 -8.77 3.88
C GLY A 83 -7.66 -8.41 5.05
N TRP A 84 -7.08 -8.29 6.23
CA TRP A 84 -7.78 -7.66 7.34
C TRP A 84 -7.52 -6.15 7.33
N ILE A 85 -8.57 -5.35 7.22
CA ILE A 85 -8.51 -3.89 7.20
C ILE A 85 -9.18 -3.33 8.45
N ASN A 86 -8.46 -2.49 9.19
CA ASN A 86 -9.02 -1.82 10.36
C ASN A 86 -9.79 -0.55 9.95
N TYR A 87 -10.95 -0.74 9.34
CA TYR A 87 -11.80 0.35 8.85
C TYR A 87 -12.04 1.42 9.91
N LYS A 88 -12.39 1.01 11.13
CA LYS A 88 -12.70 1.94 12.24
C LYS A 88 -11.51 2.81 12.61
N PHE A 89 -10.30 2.28 12.55
CA PHE A 89 -9.10 3.05 12.83
C PHE A 89 -8.82 4.04 11.70
N ILE A 90 -8.88 3.58 10.45
CA ILE A 90 -8.63 4.41 9.26
C ILE A 90 -9.67 5.53 9.13
N GLU A 91 -10.95 5.25 9.42
CA GLU A 91 -12.05 6.21 9.38
C GLU A 91 -11.88 7.38 10.35
N LYS A 92 -11.20 7.20 11.47
CA LYS A 92 -10.92 8.29 12.42
C LYS A 92 -9.99 9.34 11.82
N GLY A 93 -9.12 8.96 10.88
CA GLY A 93 -8.15 9.87 10.26
C GLY A 93 -7.10 10.43 11.24
N GLU A 94 -7.01 9.87 12.43
CA GLU A 94 -6.10 10.31 13.50
C GLU A 94 -4.94 9.32 13.65
N LEU A 95 -3.73 9.84 13.75
CA LEU A 95 -2.55 9.02 14.02
C LEU A 95 -2.41 8.75 15.51
N ASN A 96 -2.14 7.49 15.85
CA ASN A 96 -1.74 7.10 17.19
C ASN A 96 -0.22 7.29 17.35
N PRO A 97 0.26 8.04 18.34
CA PRO A 97 1.70 8.30 18.51
C PRO A 97 2.52 7.09 18.92
N GLN A 98 1.90 5.97 19.25
CA GLN A 98 2.56 4.74 19.65
C GLN A 98 2.63 3.73 18.51
N PHE A 99 1.50 3.48 17.82
CA PHE A 99 1.38 2.52 16.73
C PHE A 99 0.06 2.73 15.97
N ASN A 100 0.09 2.57 14.64
CA ASN A 100 -1.07 2.76 13.77
C ASN A 100 -1.51 1.42 13.16
N PRO A 101 -2.46 0.71 13.80
CA PRO A 101 -2.89 -0.62 13.39
C PRO A 101 -3.89 -0.56 12.23
N VAL A 102 -3.45 -0.14 11.04
CA VAL A 102 -4.31 -0.03 9.84
C VAL A 102 -4.71 -1.40 9.27
N GLY A 103 -4.02 -2.47 9.64
CA GLY A 103 -4.22 -3.82 9.10
C GLY A 103 -3.29 -4.13 7.92
N GLY A 104 -3.75 -4.96 7.01
CA GLY A 104 -3.03 -5.43 5.84
C GLY A 104 -2.67 -6.92 5.92
N GLU A 105 -2.25 -7.48 4.79
CA GLU A 105 -1.77 -8.86 4.70
C GLU A 105 -0.28 -8.97 4.99
N GLU A 106 0.51 -8.02 4.48
CA GLU A 106 1.96 -8.06 4.58
C GLU A 106 2.53 -6.65 4.67
N ARG A 107 3.53 -6.46 5.52
CA ARG A 107 4.22 -5.18 5.71
C ARG A 107 5.72 -5.37 5.89
N PHE A 108 6.48 -4.34 5.54
CA PHE A 108 7.86 -4.23 5.93
C PHE A 108 7.98 -3.87 7.43
N TRP A 109 8.85 -4.57 8.14
CA TRP A 109 9.11 -4.33 9.55
C TRP A 109 10.60 -4.46 9.84
N ILE A 110 11.13 -3.65 10.76
CA ILE A 110 12.53 -3.67 11.16
C ILE A 110 12.63 -3.96 12.64
N GLY A 111 13.40 -4.97 12.99
CA GLY A 111 13.81 -5.26 14.37
C GLY A 111 15.21 -4.65 14.71
N PRO A 112 15.62 -4.81 15.97
CA PRO A 112 14.90 -5.46 17.07
C PRO A 112 13.89 -4.55 17.77
N GLU A 113 12.78 -5.13 18.23
CA GLU A 113 11.76 -4.41 18.98
C GLU A 113 12.10 -4.21 20.46
N GLY A 114 12.99 -5.03 21.01
CA GLY A 114 13.43 -4.97 22.39
C GLY A 114 14.95 -5.11 22.55
N GLY A 115 15.41 -4.94 23.76
CA GLY A 115 16.83 -5.03 24.10
C GLY A 115 17.61 -3.73 23.88
N PRO A 116 18.96 -3.74 24.09
CA PRO A 116 19.77 -2.54 24.06
C PRO A 116 19.85 -1.87 22.68
N ASN A 117 19.61 -2.61 21.61
CA ASN A 117 19.65 -2.11 20.24
C ASN A 117 18.26 -1.87 19.63
N SER A 118 17.20 -1.90 20.45
CA SER A 118 15.83 -1.65 20.01
C SER A 118 15.68 -0.26 19.38
N PHE A 119 14.90 -0.18 18.30
CA PHE A 119 14.49 1.08 17.67
C PHE A 119 13.17 1.63 18.23
N TYR A 120 12.52 0.90 19.14
CA TYR A 120 11.18 1.20 19.64
C TYR A 120 11.18 1.86 21.03
N PHE A 121 12.36 2.01 21.63
CA PHE A 121 12.54 2.67 22.91
C PHE A 121 13.62 3.73 22.83
N LYS A 122 13.47 4.81 23.61
CA LYS A 122 14.51 5.81 23.77
C LYS A 122 15.58 5.32 24.74
N LYS A 123 16.75 5.92 24.67
CA LYS A 123 17.82 5.67 25.64
C LYS A 123 17.36 5.95 27.06
N GLY A 124 17.50 4.96 27.93
CA GLY A 124 17.16 5.05 29.35
C GLY A 124 15.71 4.78 29.67
N ASP A 125 14.84 4.60 28.69
CA ASP A 125 13.46 4.20 28.94
C ASP A 125 13.40 2.76 29.47
N GLU A 126 12.53 2.53 30.44
CA GLU A 126 12.12 1.18 30.81
C GLU A 126 11.40 0.54 29.64
N GLN A 127 11.79 -0.69 29.27
CA GLN A 127 11.20 -1.40 28.13
C GLN A 127 9.88 -2.06 28.49
N VAL A 128 8.88 -1.23 28.72
CA VAL A 128 7.47 -1.59 28.93
C VAL A 128 6.61 -1.05 27.79
N TYR A 129 5.44 -1.64 27.58
CA TYR A 129 4.56 -1.26 26.47
C TYR A 129 4.21 0.25 26.42
N ALA A 130 4.08 0.90 27.56
CA ALA A 130 3.78 2.34 27.64
C ALA A 130 4.86 3.22 26.98
N ASN A 131 6.12 2.76 26.96
CA ASN A 131 7.26 3.47 26.35
C ASN A 131 7.59 2.97 24.93
N TRP A 132 7.01 1.84 24.54
CA TRP A 132 7.20 1.26 23.20
C TRP A 132 6.53 2.14 22.15
N LYS A 133 7.27 2.54 21.11
CA LYS A 133 6.78 3.37 20.00
C LYS A 133 7.37 2.90 18.68
N VAL A 134 6.52 2.71 17.71
CA VAL A 134 6.96 2.36 16.37
C VAL A 134 7.56 3.58 15.68
N PRO A 135 8.76 3.48 15.09
CA PRO A 135 9.35 4.58 14.33
C PRO A 135 8.48 4.97 13.13
N ALA A 136 8.35 6.27 12.87
CA ALA A 136 7.55 6.79 11.77
C ALA A 136 7.94 6.18 10.42
N ALA A 137 9.22 5.94 10.20
CA ALA A 137 9.74 5.35 8.96
C ALA A 137 9.15 3.98 8.59
N ILE A 138 8.61 3.25 9.56
CA ILE A 138 7.97 1.94 9.34
C ILE A 138 6.51 1.92 9.79
N ASP A 139 5.91 3.06 10.10
CA ASP A 139 4.51 3.14 10.55
C ASP A 139 3.67 4.21 9.85
N THR A 140 4.21 5.42 9.66
CA THR A 140 3.46 6.57 9.14
C THR A 140 4.08 7.28 7.95
N ASP A 141 5.37 7.04 7.64
CA ASP A 141 6.01 7.66 6.49
C ASP A 141 5.56 6.99 5.19
N THR A 142 5.33 7.80 4.15
CA THR A 142 5.09 7.32 2.79
C THR A 142 6.40 6.88 2.14
N TYR A 143 6.38 5.75 1.42
CA TYR A 143 7.50 5.32 0.61
C TYR A 143 7.36 5.81 -0.83
N ASP A 144 8.48 6.22 -1.42
CA ASP A 144 8.53 6.74 -2.79
C ASP A 144 8.48 5.59 -3.80
N ILE A 145 7.67 5.75 -4.84
CA ILE A 145 7.60 4.78 -5.94
C ILE A 145 8.81 4.99 -6.85
N ARG A 146 9.68 3.98 -6.94
CA ARG A 146 10.84 3.97 -7.84
C ARG A 146 10.47 3.51 -9.25
N SER A 147 9.66 2.47 -9.33
CA SER A 147 9.15 1.90 -10.59
C SER A 147 7.85 1.14 -10.37
N GLN A 148 7.03 1.07 -11.41
CA GLN A 148 5.74 0.40 -11.38
C GLN A 148 5.43 -0.21 -12.74
N SER A 149 4.78 -1.38 -12.73
CA SER A 149 4.14 -2.03 -13.88
C SER A 149 2.74 -2.53 -13.48
N GLY A 150 2.05 -3.21 -14.38
CA GLY A 150 0.76 -3.83 -14.07
C GLY A 150 0.85 -4.97 -13.03
N SER A 151 2.02 -5.58 -12.88
CA SER A 151 2.22 -6.76 -12.01
C SER A 151 3.29 -6.57 -10.94
N SER A 152 3.96 -5.42 -10.87
CA SER A 152 5.05 -5.19 -9.92
C SER A 152 5.15 -3.71 -9.56
N VAL A 153 5.56 -3.44 -8.33
CA VAL A 153 5.92 -2.11 -7.85
C VAL A 153 7.17 -2.18 -6.97
N CYS A 154 8.08 -1.22 -7.15
CA CYS A 154 9.26 -1.05 -6.31
C CYS A 154 9.19 0.29 -5.60
N PHE A 155 9.35 0.26 -4.28
CA PHE A 155 9.42 1.42 -3.41
C PHE A 155 10.83 1.64 -2.91
N THR A 156 11.16 2.90 -2.59
CA THR A 156 12.40 3.26 -1.93
C THR A 156 12.14 4.23 -0.79
N ARG A 157 12.97 4.16 0.24
CA ARG A 157 13.00 5.16 1.32
C ARG A 157 14.38 5.18 1.98
N GLU A 158 14.86 6.37 2.31
CA GLU A 158 16.04 6.54 3.17
C GLU A 158 15.62 7.24 4.46
N PHE A 159 16.11 6.74 5.58
CA PHE A 159 15.79 7.29 6.90
C PHE A 159 16.88 6.96 7.91
N ALA A 160 16.80 7.55 9.10
CA ALA A 160 17.65 7.23 10.21
C ALA A 160 16.85 6.72 11.40
N LEU A 161 17.28 5.62 12.00
CA LEU A 161 16.75 5.10 13.26
C LEU A 161 17.78 5.27 14.37
N ARG A 162 17.31 5.64 15.55
CA ARG A 162 18.13 5.71 16.77
C ARG A 162 17.74 4.57 17.69
N SER A 163 18.74 3.77 18.09
CA SER A 163 18.50 2.65 19.02
C SER A 163 18.46 3.10 20.48
N ALA A 164 17.98 2.22 21.36
CA ALA A 164 17.97 2.41 22.79
C ALA A 164 19.39 2.59 23.38
N SER A 165 20.44 2.12 22.70
CA SER A 165 21.83 2.41 23.03
C SER A 165 22.35 3.76 22.50
N ASP A 166 21.46 4.61 21.95
CA ASP A 166 21.76 5.93 21.40
C ASP A 166 22.57 5.94 20.10
N ARG A 167 22.68 4.79 19.44
CA ARG A 167 23.34 4.68 18.14
C ARG A 167 22.38 5.04 17.00
N VAL A 168 22.90 5.77 16.01
CA VAL A 168 22.12 6.16 14.82
C VAL A 168 22.47 5.25 13.65
N PHE A 169 21.46 4.65 13.04
CA PHE A 169 21.55 3.82 11.84
C PHE A 169 20.94 4.59 10.66
N ARG A 170 21.75 4.87 9.65
CA ARG A 170 21.28 5.42 8.37
C ARG A 170 20.93 4.26 7.46
N ILE A 171 19.69 4.16 7.05
CA ILE A 171 19.12 2.99 6.38
C ILE A 171 18.53 3.41 5.05
N GLY A 172 18.90 2.72 3.99
CA GLY A 172 18.17 2.73 2.72
C GLY A 172 17.36 1.46 2.60
N VAL A 173 16.09 1.60 2.20
CA VAL A 173 15.19 0.47 1.91
C VAL A 173 14.83 0.50 0.45
N GLU A 174 14.90 -0.66 -0.20
CA GLU A 174 14.27 -0.95 -1.47
C GLU A 174 13.32 -2.13 -1.26
N ARG A 175 12.03 -1.91 -1.54
CA ARG A 175 10.97 -2.89 -1.33
C ARG A 175 10.24 -3.13 -2.63
N THR A 176 10.31 -4.35 -3.15
CA THR A 176 9.61 -4.78 -4.36
C THR A 176 8.47 -5.73 -4.00
N ILE A 177 7.31 -5.50 -4.58
CA ILE A 177 6.15 -6.38 -4.51
C ILE A 177 5.82 -6.76 -5.94
N GLU A 178 5.70 -8.04 -6.23
CA GLU A 178 5.37 -8.56 -7.55
C GLU A 178 4.36 -9.71 -7.48
N LEU A 179 3.42 -9.71 -8.41
CA LEU A 179 2.54 -10.86 -8.63
C LEU A 179 3.37 -12.05 -9.12
N VAL A 180 3.01 -13.23 -8.65
CA VAL A 180 3.59 -14.50 -9.08
C VAL A 180 2.52 -15.25 -9.88
N ASP A 181 2.86 -15.67 -11.07
CA ASP A 181 2.00 -16.48 -11.91
C ASP A 181 1.87 -17.93 -11.39
N ARG A 182 1.04 -18.74 -12.05
CA ARG A 182 0.80 -20.13 -11.65
C ARG A 182 2.07 -20.94 -11.60
N ASP A 183 2.87 -20.88 -12.66
CA ASP A 183 4.10 -21.67 -12.79
C ASP A 183 5.09 -21.31 -11.68
N GLY A 184 5.28 -20.03 -11.39
CA GLY A 184 6.13 -19.54 -10.31
C GLY A 184 5.61 -19.91 -8.93
N ALA A 185 4.30 -19.93 -8.73
CA ALA A 185 3.67 -20.35 -7.49
C ALA A 185 3.85 -21.85 -7.29
N GLU A 186 3.60 -22.68 -8.30
CA GLU A 186 3.79 -24.14 -8.27
C GLU A 186 5.26 -24.51 -8.03
N GLN A 187 6.18 -23.82 -8.68
CA GLN A 187 7.61 -24.01 -8.45
C GLN A 187 7.98 -23.71 -6.99
N THR A 188 7.42 -22.66 -6.41
CA THR A 188 7.69 -22.27 -5.03
C THR A 188 7.09 -23.26 -4.02
N LEU A 189 5.89 -23.75 -4.31
CA LEU A 189 5.19 -24.72 -3.48
C LEU A 189 5.76 -26.14 -3.62
N GLY A 190 6.41 -26.46 -4.75
CA GLY A 190 6.83 -27.81 -5.09
C GLY A 190 5.66 -28.75 -5.40
N ALA A 191 4.51 -28.20 -5.80
CA ALA A 191 3.29 -28.93 -6.08
C ALA A 191 2.43 -28.21 -7.13
N GLU A 192 1.68 -28.97 -7.92
CA GLU A 192 0.71 -28.40 -8.85
C GLU A 192 -0.49 -27.80 -8.10
N ILE A 193 -0.97 -26.67 -8.59
CA ILE A 193 -2.22 -26.06 -8.15
C ILE A 193 -3.34 -26.60 -9.03
N PRO A 194 -4.36 -27.32 -8.50
CA PRO A 194 -5.44 -27.85 -9.32
C PRO A 194 -6.11 -26.76 -10.17
N GLY A 195 -6.49 -27.12 -11.42
CA GLY A 195 -6.98 -26.14 -12.40
C GLY A 195 -8.28 -25.42 -12.00
N ASP A 196 -9.07 -26.01 -11.11
CA ASP A 196 -10.31 -25.45 -10.54
C ASP A 196 -10.07 -24.58 -9.30
N VAL A 197 -8.84 -24.57 -8.76
CA VAL A 197 -8.48 -23.72 -7.63
C VAL A 197 -8.13 -22.33 -8.12
N LYS A 198 -8.87 -21.33 -7.61
CA LYS A 198 -8.52 -19.91 -7.76
C LYS A 198 -7.41 -19.59 -6.78
N PHE A 199 -6.43 -18.83 -7.23
CA PHE A 199 -5.30 -18.44 -6.38
C PHE A 199 -4.90 -16.99 -6.65
N VAL A 200 -4.24 -16.39 -5.69
CA VAL A 200 -3.43 -15.20 -5.83
C VAL A 200 -2.12 -15.46 -5.13
N ALA A 201 -1.03 -15.13 -5.77
CA ALA A 201 0.30 -15.23 -5.18
C ALA A 201 1.08 -13.95 -5.47
N TYR A 202 1.82 -13.47 -4.50
CA TYR A 202 2.75 -12.36 -4.66
C TYR A 202 4.02 -12.62 -3.84
N ARG A 203 5.09 -11.98 -4.25
CA ARG A 203 6.38 -12.03 -3.58
C ARG A 203 6.76 -10.63 -3.13
N THR A 204 7.31 -10.53 -1.92
CA THR A 204 7.95 -9.30 -1.46
C THR A 204 9.45 -9.52 -1.32
N ASN A 205 10.23 -8.58 -1.82
CA ASN A 205 11.68 -8.55 -1.66
C ASN A 205 12.07 -7.23 -1.00
N ASN A 206 12.69 -7.31 0.17
CA ASN A 206 13.10 -6.15 0.95
C ASN A 206 14.62 -6.14 1.06
N VAL A 207 15.26 -5.12 0.50
CA VAL A 207 16.70 -4.91 0.57
C VAL A 207 16.98 -3.75 1.52
N ILE A 208 17.72 -4.02 2.59
CA ILE A 208 18.18 -3.01 3.53
C ILE A 208 19.64 -2.71 3.22
N THR A 209 19.96 -1.43 3.03
CA THR A 209 21.31 -0.96 2.74
C THR A 209 21.81 -0.05 3.86
N ASN A 210 23.01 -0.30 4.33
CA ASN A 210 23.70 0.63 5.22
C ASN A 210 24.10 1.90 4.44
N ARG A 211 23.55 3.05 4.84
CA ARG A 211 23.83 4.37 4.28
C ARG A 211 24.71 5.22 5.22
N GLY A 212 25.17 4.62 6.33
CA GLY A 212 26.09 5.26 7.27
C GLY A 212 27.54 4.88 6.97
N ASP A 213 28.45 5.54 7.69
CA ASP A 213 29.90 5.38 7.52
C ASP A 213 30.44 4.20 8.35
N GLU A 214 29.70 3.75 9.36
CA GLU A 214 30.09 2.65 10.24
C GLU A 214 29.45 1.33 9.83
N SER A 215 30.22 0.24 9.88
CA SER A 215 29.71 -1.11 9.64
C SER A 215 28.70 -1.52 10.71
N TRP A 216 27.64 -2.18 10.28
CA TRP A 216 26.72 -2.87 11.18
C TRP A 216 27.34 -4.19 11.63
N THR A 217 27.45 -4.39 12.92
CA THR A 217 28.04 -5.59 13.51
C THR A 217 27.15 -6.09 14.64
N ARG A 218 27.37 -7.33 15.07
CA ARG A 218 26.67 -7.89 16.21
C ARG A 218 26.80 -7.01 17.47
N ASP A 219 27.99 -6.49 17.74
CA ASP A 219 28.27 -5.69 18.93
C ASP A 219 27.71 -4.27 18.83
N SER A 220 27.66 -3.72 17.61
CA SER A 220 27.13 -2.39 17.37
C SER A 220 25.61 -2.36 17.23
N GLY A 221 24.98 -3.51 17.11
CA GLY A 221 23.60 -3.66 16.66
C GLY A 221 23.51 -3.70 15.13
N MET A 222 22.49 -4.37 14.64
CA MET A 222 22.20 -4.49 13.21
C MET A 222 20.70 -4.49 13.03
N PRO A 223 20.15 -3.63 12.12
CA PRO A 223 18.77 -3.74 11.70
C PRO A 223 18.50 -5.10 11.05
N SER A 224 17.35 -5.70 11.30
CA SER A 224 16.98 -7.02 10.78
C SER A 224 15.47 -7.08 10.47
#